data_ff2884aa950372730cbb41ab9b508354
#
_entry.id   ff2884aa950372730cbb41ab9b508354
#
_cell.length_a   1.000
_cell.length_b   1.000
_cell.length_c   1.000
_cell.angle_alpha   90.00
_cell.angle_beta   90.00
_cell.angle_gamma   90.00
#
_symmetry.space_group_name_H-M   'P 1'
#
loop_
_entity.id
_entity.type
_entity.pdbx_description
1 polymer ?
#
loop_
_entity_poly.entity_id
_entity_poly.type
_entity_poly.pdbx_seq_one_letter_code
_entity_poly.pdbx_strand_id
1 'polypeptide(L)'
;MQGGVSHVDTFDPKPALDKYDEQEPPFKRTRIKFAKRGNLLRSPWKFRPTGDSGIPMSSLWQHLPKVADELCMVHSVCDTNVAHGGATMKLFTGSDLSVRPSLGSWISYGLGTEDADLPSYINICPSSIHGGVNNWGSAFLPSNHQGVPLGTPGYPNSPARAARFKYMNTDKVGRLDRLQLQLMRDLSAADGTRNAELEARLQTFELAFRMQMAAPEALDLSAETKETRNLYGMDQKPTEDFGRQCLMARRMVERGVRFVQVNHAGSLRSQGVPTNEQWDQHSYLEKGHAINAAQIDLPITGFLQDLKARGLLDETLVVWAGEFGRTPTSQAGETKNIGRDHHTDGFTIWMAGGGVKGGFRYGETDEFGYYTIKDRMTLHDLHATILHLLGLDHTRLTWHYASRDFRLTDVYGNVAHGVIA
;
A
#
# COMPACT_ATOMS: atom_id res chain seq x y z
N MET A 1 -1.94 -1.55 4.13
CA MET A 1 -2.64 -1.90 5.39
C MET A 1 -2.11 -3.24 5.83
N GLN A 2 -1.15 -3.27 6.74
CA GLN A 2 -0.45 -4.50 7.11
C GLN A 2 -1.25 -5.34 8.13
N GLY A 3 -1.42 -6.63 7.87
CA GLY A 3 -2.07 -7.58 8.78
C GLY A 3 -3.37 -8.20 8.26
N GLY A 4 -3.85 -7.82 7.08
CA GLY A 4 -5.05 -8.41 6.47
C GLY A 4 -6.37 -7.84 6.99
N VAL A 5 -6.86 -6.81 6.34
CA VAL A 5 -8.14 -6.17 6.69
C VAL A 5 -9.32 -7.08 6.36
N SER A 6 -10.28 -7.18 7.27
CA SER A 6 -11.50 -7.97 7.05
C SER A 6 -12.46 -7.27 6.10
N HIS A 7 -12.61 -7.81 4.90
CA HIS A 7 -13.52 -7.27 3.89
C HIS A 7 -15.00 -7.36 4.32
N VAL A 8 -15.40 -8.46 4.97
CA VAL A 8 -16.78 -8.66 5.45
C VAL A 8 -17.15 -7.78 6.64
N ASP A 9 -16.17 -7.10 7.25
CA ASP A 9 -16.39 -6.15 8.35
C ASP A 9 -16.23 -4.70 7.90
N THR A 10 -15.75 -4.45 6.69
CA THR A 10 -15.42 -3.10 6.20
C THR A 10 -16.23 -2.67 4.98
N PHE A 11 -16.22 -3.42 3.87
CA PHE A 11 -16.71 -2.97 2.57
C PHE A 11 -17.63 -3.97 1.86
N ASP A 12 -17.65 -5.24 2.27
CA ASP A 12 -18.38 -6.31 1.58
C ASP A 12 -19.43 -6.94 2.51
N PRO A 13 -20.62 -6.30 2.68
CA PRO A 13 -21.67 -6.79 3.55
C PRO A 13 -22.20 -8.14 3.09
N LYS A 14 -22.37 -9.06 4.04
CA LYS A 14 -22.89 -10.41 3.80
C LYS A 14 -24.09 -10.70 4.71
N PRO A 15 -25.32 -10.44 4.27
CA PRO A 15 -26.53 -10.73 5.07
C PRO A 15 -26.66 -12.21 5.48
N ALA A 16 -26.03 -13.12 4.72
CA ALA A 16 -25.97 -14.53 5.09
C ALA A 16 -25.21 -14.76 6.42
N LEU A 17 -24.19 -13.92 6.73
CA LEU A 17 -23.49 -14.02 8.01
C LEU A 17 -24.36 -13.64 9.19
N ASP A 18 -25.27 -12.68 9.03
CA ASP A 18 -26.25 -12.33 10.08
C ASP A 18 -27.25 -13.46 10.28
N LYS A 19 -27.72 -14.07 9.17
CA LYS A 19 -28.74 -15.13 9.20
C LYS A 19 -28.23 -16.44 9.78
N TYR A 20 -26.97 -16.78 9.52
CA TYR A 20 -26.37 -18.06 9.88
C TYR A 20 -25.25 -17.90 10.93
N ASP A 21 -25.26 -16.81 11.68
CA ASP A 21 -24.30 -16.54 12.76
C ASP A 21 -24.19 -17.73 13.71
N GLU A 22 -22.98 -18.02 14.15
CA GLU A 22 -22.63 -19.14 15.04
C GLU A 22 -22.92 -20.56 14.47
N GLN A 23 -23.39 -20.68 13.23
CA GLN A 23 -23.62 -21.97 12.59
C GLN A 23 -22.37 -22.49 11.87
N GLU A 24 -22.31 -23.80 11.66
CA GLU A 24 -21.25 -24.40 10.88
C GLU A 24 -21.34 -23.96 9.41
N PRO A 25 -20.21 -23.52 8.79
CA PRO A 25 -20.22 -23.08 7.39
C PRO A 25 -20.64 -24.20 6.45
N PRO A 26 -21.53 -23.92 5.47
CA PRO A 26 -21.99 -24.91 4.50
C PRO A 26 -20.98 -25.22 3.41
N PHE A 27 -19.84 -24.52 3.37
CA PHE A 27 -18.80 -24.70 2.36
C PHE A 27 -17.59 -25.45 2.89
N LYS A 28 -16.90 -26.20 2.02
CA LYS A 28 -15.64 -26.87 2.36
C LYS A 28 -14.47 -25.89 2.20
N ARG A 29 -13.58 -25.84 3.17
CA ARG A 29 -12.28 -25.19 2.98
C ARG A 29 -11.43 -26.01 2.01
N THR A 30 -10.92 -25.37 0.99
CA THR A 30 -10.02 -25.98 0.03
C THR A 30 -8.61 -26.16 0.57
N ARG A 31 -8.21 -25.37 1.60
CA ARG A 31 -6.89 -25.43 2.23
C ARG A 31 -7.02 -25.34 3.73
N ILE A 32 -6.19 -26.12 4.44
CA ILE A 32 -5.96 -25.95 5.88
C ILE A 32 -5.08 -24.71 6.01
N LYS A 33 -5.58 -23.71 6.71
CA LYS A 33 -4.85 -22.51 7.10
C LYS A 33 -4.29 -22.70 8.51
N PHE A 34 -3.79 -21.68 9.17
CA PHE A 34 -3.04 -21.81 10.42
C PHE A 34 -3.87 -22.31 11.62
N ALA A 35 -5.17 -22.12 11.62
CA ALA A 35 -6.03 -22.47 12.73
C ALA A 35 -7.18 -23.41 12.35
N LYS A 36 -7.76 -24.09 13.35
CA LYS A 36 -9.01 -24.82 13.18
C LYS A 36 -10.12 -23.84 12.82
N ARG A 37 -11.02 -24.28 11.93
CA ARG A 37 -12.19 -23.53 11.50
C ARG A 37 -13.17 -23.40 12.67
N GLY A 38 -13.62 -22.18 12.94
CA GLY A 38 -14.77 -21.88 13.77
C GLY A 38 -16.04 -21.79 12.94
N ASN A 39 -17.13 -21.39 13.60
CA ASN A 39 -18.43 -21.16 12.99
C ASN A 39 -18.47 -19.85 12.20
N LEU A 40 -19.49 -19.67 11.39
CA LEU A 40 -19.76 -18.38 10.75
C LEU A 40 -19.84 -17.29 11.82
N LEU A 41 -19.33 -16.12 11.46
CA LEU A 41 -19.29 -14.97 12.36
C LEU A 41 -19.87 -13.75 11.65
N ARG A 42 -20.97 -13.23 12.16
CA ARG A 42 -21.51 -11.97 11.66
C ARG A 42 -20.56 -10.81 11.90
N SER A 43 -20.73 -9.74 11.12
CA SER A 43 -20.00 -8.49 11.38
C SER A 43 -20.57 -7.79 12.63
N PRO A 44 -19.73 -7.27 13.53
CA PRO A 44 -20.20 -6.44 14.63
C PRO A 44 -20.66 -5.04 14.17
N TRP A 45 -20.36 -4.66 12.94
CA TRP A 45 -20.72 -3.35 12.38
C TRP A 45 -21.90 -3.44 11.42
N LYS A 46 -22.77 -2.44 11.46
CA LYS A 46 -23.85 -2.28 10.50
C LYS A 46 -23.35 -1.63 9.23
N PHE A 47 -23.87 -2.06 8.09
CA PHE A 47 -23.57 -1.47 6.79
C PHE A 47 -24.68 -0.52 6.36
N ARG A 48 -24.30 0.51 5.63
CA ARG A 48 -25.21 1.47 5.00
C ARG A 48 -24.69 1.83 3.61
N PRO A 49 -25.60 2.15 2.65
CA PRO A 49 -25.19 2.77 1.39
C PRO A 49 -24.60 4.15 1.65
N THR A 50 -23.58 4.52 0.88
CA THR A 50 -22.84 5.77 1.02
C THR A 50 -22.61 6.42 -0.34
N GLY A 51 -22.52 7.75 -0.36
CA GLY A 51 -22.43 8.53 -1.60
C GLY A 51 -23.69 8.40 -2.48
N ASP A 52 -23.67 9.02 -3.62
CA ASP A 52 -24.71 8.92 -4.65
C ASP A 52 -24.67 7.54 -5.35
N SER A 53 -23.49 6.92 -5.39
CA SER A 53 -23.26 5.58 -5.92
C SER A 53 -23.87 4.45 -5.08
N GLY A 54 -24.19 4.71 -3.82
CA GLY A 54 -24.75 3.71 -2.91
C GLY A 54 -23.75 2.62 -2.49
N ILE A 55 -22.46 2.83 -2.59
CA ILE A 55 -21.44 1.87 -2.14
C ILE A 55 -21.65 1.56 -0.66
N PRO A 56 -21.82 0.27 -0.27
CA PRO A 56 -22.01 -0.07 1.13
C PRO A 56 -20.70 0.05 1.90
N MET A 57 -20.74 0.74 3.03
CA MET A 57 -19.64 0.80 3.99
C MET A 57 -20.15 0.49 5.39
N SER A 58 -19.32 -0.17 6.18
CA SER A 58 -19.65 -0.45 7.57
C SER A 58 -19.59 0.82 8.43
N SER A 59 -20.30 0.81 9.55
CA SER A 59 -20.30 1.91 10.54
C SER A 59 -18.92 2.15 11.18
N LEU A 60 -17.94 1.32 10.86
CA LEU A 60 -16.54 1.50 11.23
C LEU A 60 -15.97 2.79 10.62
N TRP A 61 -16.41 3.13 9.40
CA TRP A 61 -15.97 4.30 8.66
C TRP A 61 -16.90 5.50 8.93
N GLN A 62 -16.36 6.55 9.55
CA GLN A 62 -17.10 7.77 9.90
C GLN A 62 -16.86 8.91 8.91
N HIS A 63 -15.71 8.93 8.24
CA HIS A 63 -15.29 10.00 7.34
C HIS A 63 -15.23 9.53 5.87
N LEU A 64 -14.73 8.33 5.61
CA LEU A 64 -14.57 7.76 4.26
C LEU A 64 -15.86 7.80 3.40
N PRO A 65 -17.07 7.66 3.96
CA PRO A 65 -18.32 7.85 3.22
C PRO A 65 -18.45 9.18 2.46
N LYS A 66 -17.71 10.22 2.86
CA LYS A 66 -17.73 11.55 2.20
C LYS A 66 -17.06 11.54 0.82
N VAL A 67 -16.28 10.52 0.54
CA VAL A 67 -15.53 10.34 -0.73
C VAL A 67 -15.90 9.00 -1.40
N ALA A 68 -17.04 8.42 -1.04
CA ALA A 68 -17.48 7.12 -1.57
C ALA A 68 -17.56 7.11 -3.11
N ASP A 69 -17.98 8.22 -3.70
CA ASP A 69 -18.16 8.35 -5.15
C ASP A 69 -16.83 8.52 -5.92
N GLU A 70 -15.72 8.67 -5.22
CA GLU A 70 -14.37 8.63 -5.81
C GLU A 70 -13.79 7.20 -5.82
N LEU A 71 -14.40 6.25 -5.09
CA LEU A 71 -13.82 4.94 -4.87
C LEU A 71 -14.27 3.92 -5.91
N CYS A 72 -13.31 3.17 -6.44
CA CYS A 72 -13.53 1.93 -7.18
C CYS A 72 -13.28 0.76 -6.23
N MET A 73 -14.34 0.13 -5.73
CA MET A 73 -14.27 -1.02 -4.85
C MET A 73 -14.04 -2.30 -5.64
N VAL A 74 -12.95 -3.02 -5.38
CA VAL A 74 -12.65 -4.31 -6.01
C VAL A 74 -12.84 -5.41 -4.97
N HIS A 75 -13.96 -6.13 -5.05
CA HIS A 75 -14.34 -7.15 -4.07
C HIS A 75 -13.80 -8.54 -4.40
N SER A 76 -13.24 -8.74 -5.57
CA SER A 76 -12.87 -10.04 -6.13
C SER A 76 -11.37 -10.30 -6.11
N VAL A 77 -10.62 -9.60 -5.28
CA VAL A 77 -9.17 -9.85 -5.17
C VAL A 77 -8.92 -11.19 -4.50
N CYS A 78 -8.01 -11.97 -5.05
CA CYS A 78 -7.63 -13.26 -4.47
C CYS A 78 -6.18 -13.61 -4.78
N ASP A 79 -5.60 -14.42 -3.92
CA ASP A 79 -4.25 -14.96 -4.11
C ASP A 79 -4.09 -16.32 -3.41
N THR A 80 -2.88 -16.82 -3.29
CA THR A 80 -2.62 -18.17 -2.79
C THR A 80 -1.86 -18.22 -1.46
N ASN A 81 -1.08 -17.18 -1.13
CA ASN A 81 -0.24 -17.19 0.05
C ASN A 81 -0.98 -16.64 1.28
N VAL A 82 -1.10 -17.45 2.32
CA VAL A 82 -1.79 -17.11 3.56
C VAL A 82 -0.84 -16.64 4.68
N ALA A 83 0.47 -16.63 4.43
CA ALA A 83 1.46 -16.16 5.39
C ALA A 83 1.82 -14.69 5.09
N HIS A 84 1.76 -13.82 6.11
CA HIS A 84 2.03 -12.38 5.94
C HIS A 84 3.29 -12.09 5.14
N GLY A 85 4.41 -12.74 5.45
CA GLY A 85 5.69 -12.48 4.79
C GLY A 85 5.64 -12.69 3.28
N GLY A 86 5.16 -13.84 2.84
CA GLY A 86 5.05 -14.16 1.41
C GLY A 86 3.94 -13.34 0.72
N ALA A 87 2.78 -13.20 1.36
CA ALA A 87 1.67 -12.43 0.80
C ALA A 87 2.02 -10.94 0.64
N THR A 88 2.67 -10.33 1.64
CA THR A 88 3.15 -8.93 1.55
C THR A 88 4.21 -8.79 0.45
N MET A 89 5.17 -9.70 0.39
CA MET A 89 6.17 -9.68 -0.66
C MET A 89 5.54 -9.80 -2.04
N LYS A 90 4.54 -10.67 -2.22
CA LYS A 90 3.82 -10.83 -3.48
C LYS A 90 3.01 -9.58 -3.86
N LEU A 91 2.35 -8.94 -2.90
CA LEU A 91 1.65 -7.68 -3.11
C LEU A 91 2.58 -6.61 -3.68
N PHE A 92 3.82 -6.53 -3.21
CA PHE A 92 4.75 -5.50 -3.65
C PHE A 92 5.64 -5.90 -4.82
N THR A 93 5.94 -7.20 -5.02
CA THR A 93 6.95 -7.64 -6.00
C THR A 93 6.43 -8.63 -7.04
N GLY A 94 5.17 -9.07 -6.93
CA GLY A 94 4.61 -10.13 -7.76
C GLY A 94 5.17 -11.53 -7.46
N SER A 95 5.98 -11.69 -6.40
CA SER A 95 6.56 -12.99 -6.03
C SER A 95 6.54 -13.19 -4.51
N ASP A 96 6.11 -14.35 -4.08
CA ASP A 96 6.10 -14.77 -2.67
C ASP A 96 7.29 -15.68 -2.28
N LEU A 97 8.12 -16.09 -3.24
CA LEU A 97 9.19 -17.05 -3.05
C LEU A 97 10.58 -16.49 -3.31
N SER A 98 10.70 -15.50 -4.19
CA SER A 98 12.01 -14.98 -4.62
C SER A 98 12.05 -13.47 -4.54
N VAL A 99 13.24 -12.94 -4.24
CA VAL A 99 13.47 -11.50 -4.24
C VAL A 99 13.41 -10.99 -5.67
N ARG A 100 12.48 -10.09 -5.94
CA ARG A 100 12.25 -9.44 -7.23
C ARG A 100 12.09 -7.94 -7.05
N PRO A 101 12.27 -7.14 -8.10
CA PRO A 101 12.02 -5.70 -8.01
C PRO A 101 10.58 -5.41 -7.60
N SER A 102 10.42 -4.42 -6.73
CA SER A 102 9.10 -4.00 -6.27
C SER A 102 8.32 -3.27 -7.36
N LEU A 103 6.99 -3.19 -7.21
CA LEU A 103 6.08 -2.42 -8.08
C LEU A 103 6.60 -0.99 -8.29
N GLY A 104 6.97 -0.28 -7.21
CA GLY A 104 7.52 1.07 -7.31
C GLY A 104 8.85 1.11 -8.07
N SER A 105 9.69 0.08 -7.96
CA SER A 105 10.93 -0.01 -8.74
C SER A 105 10.66 -0.23 -10.24
N TRP A 106 9.67 -1.04 -10.59
CA TRP A 106 9.24 -1.21 -11.98
C TRP A 106 8.62 0.06 -12.57
N ILE A 107 7.82 0.79 -11.78
CA ILE A 107 7.25 2.09 -12.19
C ILE A 107 8.38 3.10 -12.41
N SER A 108 9.32 3.19 -11.46
CA SER A 108 10.52 4.03 -11.59
C SER A 108 11.35 3.70 -12.84
N TYR A 109 11.52 2.41 -13.13
CA TYR A 109 12.25 1.95 -14.32
C TYR A 109 11.52 2.30 -15.61
N GLY A 110 10.19 2.14 -15.65
CA GLY A 110 9.39 2.38 -16.85
C GLY A 110 9.15 3.86 -17.17
N LEU A 111 8.98 4.71 -16.14
CA LEU A 111 8.59 6.11 -16.30
C LEU A 111 9.70 7.11 -15.97
N GLY A 112 10.74 6.69 -15.24
CA GLY A 112 11.75 7.62 -14.74
C GLY A 112 11.22 8.54 -13.64
N THR A 113 11.71 9.78 -13.62
CA THR A 113 11.30 10.81 -12.65
C THR A 113 10.83 12.06 -13.39
N GLU A 114 9.86 12.79 -12.83
CA GLU A 114 9.47 14.13 -13.30
C GLU A 114 10.29 15.22 -12.62
N ASP A 115 10.70 14.99 -11.38
CA ASP A 115 11.58 15.87 -10.63
C ASP A 115 12.97 15.25 -10.49
N ALA A 116 13.96 15.93 -11.01
CA ALA A 116 15.36 15.47 -10.90
C ALA A 116 15.93 15.56 -9.49
N ASP A 117 15.32 16.35 -8.61
CA ASP A 117 15.81 16.66 -7.27
C ASP A 117 15.20 15.76 -6.18
N LEU A 118 14.17 14.96 -6.52
CA LEU A 118 13.55 13.99 -5.64
C LEU A 118 13.61 12.57 -6.23
N PRO A 119 13.61 11.51 -5.38
CA PRO A 119 13.53 10.15 -5.87
C PRO A 119 12.20 9.90 -6.59
N SER A 120 12.23 9.12 -7.66
CA SER A 120 11.00 8.69 -8.34
C SER A 120 10.13 7.76 -7.49
N TYR A 121 10.72 7.13 -6.47
CA TYR A 121 10.03 6.23 -5.55
C TYR A 121 10.40 6.52 -4.09
N ILE A 122 9.42 6.85 -3.26
CA ILE A 122 9.57 7.11 -1.82
C ILE A 122 8.69 6.16 -1.01
N ASN A 123 9.26 5.57 0.04
CA ASN A 123 8.55 4.73 1.00
C ASN A 123 8.50 5.42 2.37
N ILE A 124 7.32 5.91 2.76
CA ILE A 124 7.10 6.67 3.98
C ILE A 124 6.90 5.72 5.16
N CYS A 125 7.69 5.90 6.22
CA CYS A 125 7.65 5.12 7.45
C CYS A 125 7.63 3.60 7.19
N PRO A 126 8.64 3.05 6.49
CA PRO A 126 8.62 1.66 6.07
C PRO A 126 8.67 0.67 7.24
N SER A 127 7.94 -0.43 7.09
CA SER A 127 7.99 -1.56 8.01
C SER A 127 9.18 -2.47 7.69
N SER A 128 9.87 -2.99 8.71
CA SER A 128 11.00 -3.91 8.53
C SER A 128 10.63 -5.39 8.55
N ILE A 129 9.35 -5.73 8.80
CA ILE A 129 8.88 -7.12 8.81
C ILE A 129 8.21 -7.50 7.49
N HIS A 130 7.94 -8.79 7.31
CA HIS A 130 7.22 -9.35 6.15
C HIS A 130 7.80 -8.92 4.79
N GLY A 131 9.02 -9.37 4.53
CA GLY A 131 9.77 -9.02 3.34
C GLY A 131 10.74 -7.85 3.55
N GLY A 132 10.47 -6.96 4.52
CA GLY A 132 11.35 -5.85 4.87
C GLY A 132 11.74 -5.02 3.65
N VAL A 133 13.03 -4.83 3.44
CA VAL A 133 13.56 -4.03 2.32
C VAL A 133 13.17 -4.57 0.93
N ASN A 134 12.82 -5.84 0.81
CA ASN A 134 12.42 -6.41 -0.48
C ASN A 134 11.11 -5.79 -0.99
N ASN A 135 10.26 -5.29 -0.10
CA ASN A 135 8.99 -4.65 -0.48
C ASN A 135 9.16 -3.31 -1.21
N TRP A 136 10.36 -2.72 -1.18
CA TRP A 136 10.70 -1.48 -1.91
C TRP A 136 12.08 -1.56 -2.59
N GLY A 137 12.66 -2.75 -2.63
CA GLY A 137 13.96 -3.00 -3.25
C GLY A 137 13.90 -3.03 -4.77
N SER A 138 15.00 -2.65 -5.41
CA SER A 138 15.18 -2.78 -6.86
C SER A 138 15.63 -4.18 -7.29
N ALA A 139 16.09 -5.03 -6.36
CA ALA A 139 16.63 -6.37 -6.62
C ALA A 139 17.65 -6.38 -7.76
N PHE A 140 17.31 -6.98 -8.90
CA PHE A 140 18.19 -7.04 -10.09
C PHE A 140 18.03 -5.83 -11.04
N LEU A 141 17.08 -4.93 -10.81
CA LEU A 141 17.04 -3.64 -11.51
C LEU A 141 18.15 -2.72 -10.96
N PRO A 142 18.61 -1.73 -11.74
CA PRO A 142 19.59 -0.76 -11.26
C PRO A 142 19.18 -0.07 -9.96
N SER A 143 20.16 0.21 -9.10
CA SER A 143 19.93 0.70 -7.73
C SER A 143 19.24 2.08 -7.65
N ASN A 144 19.33 2.89 -8.68
CA ASN A 144 18.64 4.18 -8.79
C ASN A 144 17.10 4.07 -8.88
N HIS A 145 16.56 2.86 -9.10
CA HIS A 145 15.13 2.57 -9.08
C HIS A 145 14.63 2.03 -7.74
N GLN A 146 15.51 1.91 -6.74
CA GLN A 146 15.12 1.45 -5.41
C GLN A 146 14.30 2.52 -4.69
N GLY A 147 13.27 2.09 -3.95
CA GLY A 147 12.49 2.97 -3.08
C GLY A 147 13.36 3.58 -1.98
N VAL A 148 13.31 4.90 -1.85
CA VAL A 148 14.05 5.64 -0.82
C VAL A 148 13.20 5.74 0.45
N PRO A 149 13.68 5.20 1.59
CA PRO A 149 12.94 5.24 2.83
C PRO A 149 12.92 6.67 3.40
N LEU A 150 11.72 7.18 3.68
CA LEU A 150 11.49 8.36 4.47
C LEU A 150 11.15 7.96 5.91
N GLY A 151 12.10 8.09 6.79
CA GLY A 151 12.08 7.51 8.13
C GLY A 151 12.94 6.25 8.26
N THR A 152 13.13 5.78 9.48
CA THR A 152 13.91 4.55 9.73
C THR A 152 13.02 3.33 9.60
N PRO A 153 13.37 2.37 8.72
CA PRO A 153 12.67 1.09 8.67
C PRO A 153 12.68 0.41 10.04
N GLY A 154 11.53 -0.02 10.50
CA GLY A 154 11.41 -0.57 11.85
C GLY A 154 10.14 -1.38 12.07
N TYR A 155 10.05 -1.98 13.26
CA TYR A 155 8.85 -2.60 13.78
C TYR A 155 8.77 -2.35 15.31
N PRO A 156 7.77 -1.58 15.77
CA PRO A 156 6.87 -0.77 14.95
C PRO A 156 7.64 0.19 14.05
N ASN A 157 7.02 0.65 12.97
CA ASN A 157 7.63 1.64 12.06
C ASN A 157 7.90 2.96 12.80
N SER A 158 8.84 3.75 12.27
CA SER A 158 9.18 5.03 12.87
C SER A 158 8.00 6.01 12.83
N PRO A 159 7.78 6.82 13.89
CA PRO A 159 6.75 7.85 13.88
C PRO A 159 6.96 8.85 12.75
N ALA A 160 5.89 9.25 12.06
CA ALA A 160 5.96 10.19 10.94
C ALA A 160 6.57 11.55 11.31
N ARG A 161 6.40 12.01 12.56
CA ARG A 161 7.04 13.24 13.07
C ARG A 161 8.57 13.16 13.09
N ALA A 162 9.13 11.95 13.15
CA ALA A 162 10.57 11.71 13.14
C ALA A 162 11.09 11.29 11.74
N ALA A 163 10.19 11.17 10.75
CA ALA A 163 10.57 10.75 9.42
C ALA A 163 11.49 11.79 8.75
N ARG A 164 12.67 11.34 8.34
CA ARG A 164 13.69 12.10 7.61
C ARG A 164 14.37 11.15 6.63
N PHE A 165 14.83 11.69 5.53
CA PHE A 165 15.77 10.94 4.71
C PHE A 165 17.09 10.75 5.45
N LYS A 166 17.68 9.57 5.38
CA LYS A 166 18.98 9.30 6.01
C LYS A 166 20.08 10.11 5.33
N TYR A 167 21.11 10.47 6.11
CA TYR A 167 22.32 11.15 5.62
C TYR A 167 22.09 12.54 5.02
N MET A 168 20.95 13.16 5.30
CA MET A 168 20.66 14.54 4.95
C MET A 168 21.38 15.46 5.94
N ASN A 169 22.61 15.82 5.66
CA ASN A 169 23.38 16.72 6.50
C ASN A 169 23.41 18.10 5.86
N THR A 170 22.38 18.90 6.10
CA THR A 170 22.19 20.24 5.49
C THR A 170 23.31 21.22 5.85
N ASP A 171 23.98 20.99 6.98
CA ASP A 171 25.03 21.91 7.48
C ASP A 171 26.39 21.73 6.79
N LYS A 172 26.57 20.68 5.96
CA LYS A 172 27.85 20.31 5.37
C LYS A 172 27.83 20.08 3.86
N VAL A 173 26.73 20.43 3.16
CA VAL A 173 26.70 20.37 1.70
C VAL A 173 27.61 21.45 1.15
N GLY A 174 28.84 21.09 0.93
CA GLY A 174 29.89 22.01 0.58
C GLY A 174 30.51 21.76 -0.79
N ARG A 175 31.48 22.63 -1.09
CA ARG A 175 32.34 22.52 -2.25
C ARG A 175 33.03 21.12 -2.34
N LEU A 176 33.29 20.47 -1.19
CA LEU A 176 33.93 19.16 -1.14
C LEU A 176 33.06 18.05 -1.71
N ASP A 177 31.74 18.04 -1.43
CA ASP A 177 30.82 17.01 -1.94
C ASP A 177 30.69 17.10 -3.46
N ARG A 178 30.64 18.32 -4.04
CA ARG A 178 30.64 18.52 -5.48
C ARG A 178 31.94 18.06 -6.13
N LEU A 179 33.10 18.37 -5.51
CA LEU A 179 34.40 17.95 -6.01
C LEU A 179 34.55 16.42 -5.95
N GLN A 180 34.03 15.80 -4.89
CA GLN A 180 34.06 14.35 -4.76
C GLN A 180 33.21 13.68 -5.84
N LEU A 181 32.00 14.19 -6.09
CA LEU A 181 31.12 13.70 -7.15
C LEU A 181 31.78 13.87 -8.53
N GLN A 182 32.38 15.04 -8.79
CA GLN A 182 33.11 15.28 -10.04
C GLN A 182 34.30 14.31 -10.20
N LEU A 183 35.10 14.11 -9.16
CA LEU A 183 36.19 13.15 -9.18
C LEU A 183 35.72 11.72 -9.48
N MET A 184 34.60 11.30 -8.89
CA MET A 184 34.02 9.97 -9.17
C MET A 184 33.60 9.84 -10.63
N ARG A 185 33.04 10.87 -11.23
CA ARG A 185 32.68 10.92 -12.66
C ARG A 185 33.96 10.84 -13.54
N ASP A 186 34.95 11.63 -13.22
CA ASP A 186 36.19 11.68 -13.97
C ASP A 186 36.92 10.34 -13.93
N LEU A 187 36.96 9.68 -12.77
CA LEU A 187 37.53 8.33 -12.62
C LEU A 187 36.73 7.28 -13.40
N SER A 188 35.41 7.35 -13.38
CA SER A 188 34.57 6.46 -14.18
C SER A 188 34.76 6.65 -15.68
N ALA A 189 34.90 7.90 -16.13
CA ALA A 189 35.19 8.21 -17.53
C ALA A 189 36.60 7.76 -17.97
N ALA A 190 37.59 7.85 -17.09
CA ALA A 190 38.96 7.46 -17.35
C ALA A 190 39.15 5.93 -17.46
N ASP A 191 38.33 5.14 -16.78
CA ASP A 191 38.33 3.67 -16.84
C ASP A 191 37.89 3.12 -18.21
N GLY A 192 37.26 3.92 -19.05
CA GLY A 192 36.88 3.59 -20.43
C GLY A 192 35.87 2.43 -20.58
N THR A 193 35.52 1.77 -19.50
CA THR A 193 34.52 0.71 -19.48
C THR A 193 33.14 1.28 -19.12
N ARG A 194 32.17 1.12 -20.02
CA ARG A 194 30.77 1.44 -19.67
C ARG A 194 30.23 0.39 -18.70
N ASN A 195 30.39 0.66 -17.41
CA ASN A 195 29.82 -0.19 -16.36
C ASN A 195 28.48 0.37 -15.90
N ALA A 196 27.37 -0.28 -16.31
CA ALA A 196 26.01 0.15 -15.98
C ALA A 196 25.75 0.20 -14.46
N GLU A 197 26.39 -0.66 -13.67
CA GLU A 197 26.26 -0.65 -12.21
C GLU A 197 26.96 0.58 -11.60
N LEU A 198 28.15 0.94 -12.09
CA LEU A 198 28.86 2.13 -11.64
C LEU A 198 28.08 3.40 -12.00
N GLU A 199 27.51 3.45 -13.20
CA GLU A 199 26.66 4.57 -13.64
C GLU A 199 25.42 4.72 -12.75
N ALA A 200 24.72 3.62 -12.43
CA ALA A 200 23.57 3.64 -11.53
C ALA A 200 23.97 4.12 -10.11
N ARG A 201 25.14 3.77 -9.62
CA ARG A 201 25.66 4.27 -8.34
C ARG A 201 25.97 5.76 -8.38
N LEU A 202 26.58 6.25 -9.46
CA LEU A 202 26.84 7.68 -9.65
C LEU A 202 25.53 8.47 -9.67
N GLN A 203 24.53 8.01 -10.40
CA GLN A 203 23.19 8.61 -10.42
C GLN A 203 22.55 8.63 -9.02
N THR A 204 22.75 7.57 -8.22
CA THR A 204 22.26 7.53 -6.84
C THR A 204 22.95 8.57 -5.95
N PHE A 205 24.25 8.77 -6.09
CA PHE A 205 24.99 9.83 -5.36
C PHE A 205 24.57 11.24 -5.80
N GLU A 206 24.37 11.44 -7.10
CA GLU A 206 23.88 12.71 -7.64
C GLU A 206 22.49 13.05 -7.12
N LEU A 207 21.59 12.06 -7.11
CA LEU A 207 20.25 12.23 -6.54
C LEU A 207 20.34 12.59 -5.05
N ALA A 208 21.15 11.84 -4.27
CA ALA A 208 21.33 12.13 -2.85
C ALA A 208 21.86 13.55 -2.61
N PHE A 209 22.73 14.06 -3.47
CA PHE A 209 23.23 15.43 -3.41
C PHE A 209 22.10 16.46 -3.68
N ARG A 210 21.30 16.26 -4.75
CA ARG A 210 20.18 17.17 -5.07
C ARG A 210 19.07 17.14 -4.02
N MET A 211 18.78 15.96 -3.49
CA MET A 211 17.81 15.79 -2.39
C MET A 211 18.16 16.61 -1.14
N GLN A 212 19.44 16.83 -0.84
CA GLN A 212 19.83 17.63 0.31
C GLN A 212 19.32 19.07 0.23
N MET A 213 19.08 19.57 -0.97
CA MET A 213 18.55 20.91 -1.21
C MET A 213 17.03 20.94 -1.25
N ALA A 214 16.42 19.97 -1.92
CA ALA A 214 14.97 19.97 -2.20
C ALA A 214 14.12 19.33 -1.06
N ALA A 215 14.64 18.29 -0.40
CA ALA A 215 13.86 17.54 0.56
C ALA A 215 13.48 18.30 1.84
N PRO A 216 14.29 19.23 2.41
CA PRO A 216 13.88 20.02 3.56
C PRO A 216 12.57 20.76 3.32
N GLU A 217 12.43 21.43 2.17
CA GLU A 217 11.22 22.14 1.80
C GLU A 217 10.04 21.20 1.58
N ALA A 218 10.27 20.08 0.88
CA ALA A 218 9.23 19.08 0.62
C ALA A 218 8.67 18.47 1.92
N LEU A 219 9.50 18.35 2.96
CA LEU A 219 9.15 17.77 4.25
C LEU A 219 8.66 18.80 5.29
N ASP A 220 8.78 20.08 5.01
CA ASP A 220 8.34 21.13 5.93
C ASP A 220 6.81 21.26 5.91
N LEU A 221 6.17 20.61 6.88
CA LEU A 221 4.71 20.67 7.06
C LEU A 221 4.28 21.92 7.86
N SER A 222 5.21 22.76 8.33
CA SER A 222 4.88 23.96 9.10
C SER A 222 4.23 25.05 8.22
N ALA A 223 4.51 25.01 6.93
CA ALA A 223 3.92 25.91 5.92
C ALA A 223 2.45 25.57 5.58
N GLU A 224 1.96 24.41 6.01
CA GLU A 224 0.57 23.99 5.74
C GLU A 224 -0.40 24.76 6.64
N THR A 225 -1.54 25.15 6.08
CA THR A 225 -2.56 25.88 6.83
C THR A 225 -3.17 25.05 7.95
N LYS A 226 -3.82 25.69 8.89
CA LYS A 226 -4.55 24.99 9.97
C LYS A 226 -5.69 24.13 9.38
N GLU A 227 -6.36 24.63 8.36
CA GLU A 227 -7.43 23.94 7.65
C GLU A 227 -6.93 22.65 7.00
N THR A 228 -5.78 22.72 6.31
CA THR A 228 -5.13 21.53 5.73
C THR A 228 -4.74 20.54 6.83
N ARG A 229 -4.10 20.98 7.91
CA ARG A 229 -3.74 20.08 9.01
C ARG A 229 -4.94 19.41 9.67
N ASN A 230 -6.04 20.17 9.85
CA ASN A 230 -7.29 19.61 10.38
C ASN A 230 -7.92 18.59 9.43
N LEU A 231 -7.88 18.85 8.11
CA LEU A 231 -8.39 17.95 7.08
C LEU A 231 -7.74 16.55 7.16
N TYR A 232 -6.43 16.52 7.43
CA TYR A 232 -5.66 15.29 7.62
C TYR A 232 -5.68 14.74 9.06
N GLY A 233 -6.37 15.41 9.99
CA GLY A 233 -6.43 15.02 11.39
C GLY A 233 -5.08 15.07 12.12
N MET A 234 -4.18 15.98 11.70
CA MET A 234 -2.81 16.06 12.25
C MET A 234 -2.72 16.62 13.66
N ASP A 235 -3.73 17.37 14.10
CA ASP A 235 -3.73 18.05 15.41
C ASP A 235 -4.51 17.26 16.47
N GLN A 236 -4.86 15.99 16.21
CA GLN A 236 -5.62 15.14 17.12
C GLN A 236 -5.14 13.68 17.11
N LYS A 237 -5.22 13.02 18.25
CA LYS A 237 -5.06 11.55 18.33
C LYS A 237 -6.40 10.87 18.06
N PRO A 238 -6.42 9.71 17.41
CA PRO A 238 -5.27 8.88 17.04
C PRO A 238 -4.76 9.10 15.62
N THR A 239 -5.22 10.10 14.89
CA THR A 239 -4.99 10.32 13.45
C THR A 239 -3.67 11.02 13.12
N GLU A 240 -3.05 11.70 14.09
CA GLU A 240 -1.85 12.57 13.90
C GLU A 240 -0.77 11.92 13.04
N ASP A 241 -0.37 10.71 13.39
CA ASP A 241 0.79 10.07 12.75
C ASP A 241 0.50 9.69 11.30
N PHE A 242 -0.66 9.04 11.05
CA PHE A 242 -1.04 8.64 9.71
C PHE A 242 -1.44 9.85 8.85
N GLY A 243 -2.05 10.87 9.44
CA GLY A 243 -2.32 12.16 8.79
C GLY A 243 -1.05 12.84 8.27
N ARG A 244 0.03 12.82 9.06
CA ARG A 244 1.35 13.30 8.60
C ARG A 244 1.90 12.49 7.44
N GLN A 245 1.77 11.17 7.46
CA GLN A 245 2.19 10.33 6.35
C GLN A 245 1.42 10.67 5.07
N CYS A 246 0.09 10.78 5.15
CA CYS A 246 -0.76 11.14 4.01
C CYS A 246 -0.43 12.55 3.47
N LEU A 247 -0.21 13.53 4.34
CA LEU A 247 0.15 14.88 3.91
C LEU A 247 1.54 14.92 3.26
N MET A 248 2.52 14.19 3.79
CA MET A 248 3.82 14.03 3.14
C MET A 248 3.67 13.38 1.76
N ALA A 249 2.82 12.33 1.65
CA ALA A 249 2.56 11.68 0.37
C ALA A 249 2.01 12.67 -0.67
N ARG A 250 1.00 13.48 -0.31
CA ARG A 250 0.46 14.52 -1.21
C ARG A 250 1.55 15.48 -1.68
N ARG A 251 2.39 15.98 -0.77
CA ARG A 251 3.47 16.91 -1.12
C ARG A 251 4.52 16.29 -2.03
N MET A 252 4.78 14.98 -1.90
CA MET A 252 5.69 14.26 -2.80
C MET A 252 5.08 14.11 -4.19
N VAL A 253 3.81 13.71 -4.28
CA VAL A 253 3.09 13.60 -5.57
C VAL A 253 3.02 14.97 -6.26
N GLU A 254 2.67 16.03 -5.55
CA GLU A 254 2.60 17.42 -6.05
C GLU A 254 3.94 17.90 -6.64
N ARG A 255 5.07 17.28 -6.24
CA ARG A 255 6.43 17.54 -6.74
C ARG A 255 6.91 16.52 -7.76
N GLY A 256 6.02 15.71 -8.33
CA GLY A 256 6.36 14.77 -9.41
C GLY A 256 7.02 13.46 -8.97
N VAL A 257 6.93 13.09 -7.68
CA VAL A 257 7.34 11.74 -7.26
C VAL A 257 6.37 10.71 -7.83
N ARG A 258 6.88 9.78 -8.65
CA ARG A 258 6.07 8.83 -9.42
C ARG A 258 5.36 7.77 -8.57
N PHE A 259 6.00 7.32 -7.51
CA PHE A 259 5.43 6.29 -6.65
C PHE A 259 5.70 6.61 -5.19
N VAL A 260 4.64 6.73 -4.40
CA VAL A 260 4.72 6.96 -2.95
C VAL A 260 4.03 5.83 -2.22
N GLN A 261 4.78 5.09 -1.42
CA GLN A 261 4.26 4.03 -0.57
C GLN A 261 4.05 4.56 0.85
N VAL A 262 2.83 4.45 1.36
CA VAL A 262 2.46 4.84 2.74
C VAL A 262 2.11 3.58 3.53
N ASN A 263 2.64 3.47 4.75
CA ASN A 263 2.52 2.24 5.53
C ASN A 263 1.73 2.44 6.82
N HIS A 264 0.54 1.81 6.90
CA HIS A 264 -0.14 1.62 8.17
C HIS A 264 0.27 0.26 8.74
N ALA A 265 1.36 0.28 9.50
CA ALA A 265 2.04 -0.88 10.04
C ALA A 265 2.40 -0.68 11.51
N GLY A 266 2.60 -1.76 12.25
CA GLY A 266 2.94 -1.75 13.66
C GLY A 266 2.16 -2.79 14.45
N SER A 267 2.03 -2.59 15.77
CA SER A 267 1.36 -3.51 16.67
C SER A 267 0.42 -2.78 17.63
N LEU A 268 -0.71 -3.37 17.90
CA LEU A 268 -1.70 -2.86 18.86
C LEU A 268 -1.48 -3.37 20.29
N ARG A 269 -0.40 -4.07 20.59
CA ARG A 269 -0.11 -4.64 21.93
C ARG A 269 -0.12 -3.58 23.03
N SER A 270 0.43 -2.40 22.77
CA SER A 270 0.40 -1.28 23.71
C SER A 270 -1.00 -0.73 23.98
N GLN A 271 -1.97 -1.06 23.13
CA GLN A 271 -3.38 -0.68 23.24
C GLN A 271 -4.25 -1.84 23.74
N GLY A 272 -3.62 -2.91 24.21
CA GLY A 272 -4.28 -4.09 24.80
C GLY A 272 -4.98 -4.97 23.76
N VAL A 273 -4.46 -5.04 22.55
CA VAL A 273 -4.83 -6.02 21.52
C VAL A 273 -3.60 -6.88 21.25
N PRO A 274 -3.63 -8.18 21.54
CA PRO A 274 -2.47 -9.07 21.47
C PRO A 274 -2.17 -9.49 20.01
N THR A 275 -1.90 -8.53 19.14
CA THR A 275 -1.53 -8.79 17.74
C THR A 275 -0.07 -8.42 17.49
N ASN A 276 0.52 -9.04 16.47
CA ASN A 276 1.83 -8.67 15.97
C ASN A 276 1.74 -7.65 14.84
N GLU A 277 0.61 -7.63 14.14
CA GLU A 277 0.34 -6.76 13.00
C GLU A 277 -0.82 -5.82 13.30
N GLN A 278 -0.85 -4.67 12.61
CA GLN A 278 -1.87 -3.66 12.80
C GLN A 278 -3.29 -4.24 12.58
N TRP A 279 -3.51 -4.96 11.48
CA TRP A 279 -4.82 -5.53 11.11
C TRP A 279 -4.93 -7.05 11.33
N ASP A 280 -3.99 -7.66 12.05
CA ASP A 280 -3.95 -9.10 12.28
C ASP A 280 -4.78 -9.53 13.50
N GLN A 281 -6.12 -9.42 13.40
CA GLN A 281 -7.02 -9.75 14.48
C GLN A 281 -7.49 -11.20 14.43
N HIS A 282 -6.64 -12.14 14.84
CA HIS A 282 -7.03 -13.52 15.17
C HIS A 282 -7.91 -13.58 16.40
N SER A 283 -7.81 -12.57 17.26
CA SER A 283 -8.67 -12.29 18.41
C SER A 283 -8.88 -10.77 18.53
N TYR A 284 -9.85 -10.34 19.32
CA TYR A 284 -10.18 -8.93 19.56
C TYR A 284 -10.51 -8.15 18.25
N LEU A 285 -11.22 -8.79 17.31
CA LEU A 285 -11.57 -8.22 16.01
C LEU A 285 -12.19 -6.82 16.16
N GLU A 286 -13.24 -6.71 16.97
CA GLU A 286 -13.97 -5.46 17.14
C GLU A 286 -13.08 -4.33 17.66
N LYS A 287 -12.33 -4.59 18.74
CA LYS A 287 -11.43 -3.60 19.33
C LYS A 287 -10.31 -3.22 18.36
N GLY A 288 -9.68 -4.19 17.72
CA GLY A 288 -8.54 -3.95 16.83
C GLY A 288 -8.93 -3.18 15.58
N HIS A 289 -10.00 -3.60 14.90
CA HIS A 289 -10.48 -2.90 13.70
C HIS A 289 -10.96 -1.48 14.03
N ALA A 290 -11.65 -1.27 15.17
CA ALA A 290 -12.09 0.06 15.58
C ALA A 290 -10.90 1.01 15.83
N ILE A 291 -9.84 0.55 16.50
CA ILE A 291 -8.62 1.34 16.72
C ILE A 291 -7.97 1.70 15.38
N ASN A 292 -7.83 0.72 14.49
CA ASN A 292 -7.18 0.92 13.20
C ASN A 292 -7.95 1.88 12.31
N ALA A 293 -9.26 1.70 12.21
CA ALA A 293 -10.12 2.60 11.43
C ALA A 293 -10.04 4.03 11.97
N ALA A 294 -10.11 4.21 13.28
CA ALA A 294 -10.00 5.54 13.90
C ALA A 294 -8.66 6.24 13.58
N GLN A 295 -7.59 5.50 13.31
CA GLN A 295 -6.28 6.07 12.95
C GLN A 295 -6.22 6.56 11.50
N ILE A 296 -6.94 5.90 10.57
CA ILE A 296 -6.74 6.12 9.13
C ILE A 296 -7.94 6.76 8.41
N ASP A 297 -9.15 6.65 8.94
CA ASP A 297 -10.39 7.06 8.28
C ASP A 297 -10.38 8.56 7.88
N LEU A 298 -10.17 9.45 8.85
CA LEU A 298 -10.07 10.88 8.57
C LEU A 298 -8.87 11.24 7.70
N PRO A 299 -7.63 10.74 7.96
CA PRO A 299 -6.48 10.99 7.10
C PRO A 299 -6.66 10.60 5.65
N ILE A 300 -7.20 9.42 5.37
CA ILE A 300 -7.45 8.97 3.99
C ILE A 300 -8.51 9.84 3.32
N THR A 301 -9.60 10.12 4.03
CA THR A 301 -10.65 11.00 3.52
C THR A 301 -10.11 12.38 3.17
N GLY A 302 -9.35 12.99 4.08
CA GLY A 302 -8.72 14.29 3.86
C GLY A 302 -7.72 14.27 2.70
N PHE A 303 -6.95 13.20 2.57
CA PHE A 303 -6.01 13.02 1.46
C PHE A 303 -6.73 13.01 0.11
N LEU A 304 -7.81 12.22 -0.05
CA LEU A 304 -8.58 12.17 -1.30
C LEU A 304 -9.28 13.51 -1.59
N GLN A 305 -9.83 14.17 -0.57
CA GLN A 305 -10.46 15.49 -0.73
C GLN A 305 -9.44 16.56 -1.16
N ASP A 306 -8.23 16.56 -0.58
CA ASP A 306 -7.17 17.51 -0.92
C ASP A 306 -6.63 17.27 -2.34
N LEU A 307 -6.39 16.00 -2.72
CA LEU A 307 -6.03 15.66 -4.10
C LEU A 307 -7.08 16.15 -5.10
N LYS A 308 -8.37 15.90 -4.82
CA LYS A 308 -9.47 16.33 -5.68
C LYS A 308 -9.55 17.85 -5.79
N ALA A 309 -9.49 18.55 -4.66
CA ALA A 309 -9.57 20.01 -4.62
C ALA A 309 -8.39 20.69 -5.34
N ARG A 310 -7.24 20.04 -5.43
CA ARG A 310 -6.05 20.52 -6.15
C ARG A 310 -6.01 20.09 -7.63
N GLY A 311 -6.99 19.30 -8.10
CA GLY A 311 -6.97 18.72 -9.44
C GLY A 311 -5.90 17.63 -9.64
N LEU A 312 -5.33 17.10 -8.56
CA LEU A 312 -4.31 16.05 -8.61
C LEU A 312 -4.90 14.64 -8.67
N LEU A 313 -6.16 14.45 -8.27
CA LEU A 313 -6.76 13.11 -8.18
C LEU A 313 -6.90 12.44 -9.55
N ASP A 314 -7.20 13.20 -10.59
CA ASP A 314 -7.38 12.66 -11.94
C ASP A 314 -6.07 12.10 -12.51
N GLU A 315 -4.92 12.63 -12.08
CA GLU A 315 -3.58 12.21 -12.52
C GLU A 315 -2.86 11.32 -11.48
N THR A 316 -3.49 11.04 -10.33
CA THR A 316 -2.92 10.26 -9.24
C THR A 316 -3.75 9.04 -8.94
N LEU A 317 -3.24 7.85 -9.26
CA LEU A 317 -3.87 6.60 -8.84
C LEU A 317 -3.57 6.33 -7.36
N VAL A 318 -4.59 6.33 -6.53
CA VAL A 318 -4.51 5.94 -5.12
C VAL A 318 -4.99 4.51 -4.98
N VAL A 319 -4.16 3.64 -4.39
CA VAL A 319 -4.49 2.23 -4.13
C VAL A 319 -4.43 1.96 -2.64
N TRP A 320 -5.54 1.50 -2.07
CA TRP A 320 -5.63 1.02 -0.70
C TRP A 320 -5.72 -0.50 -0.70
N ALA A 321 -4.74 -1.16 -0.11
CA ALA A 321 -4.64 -2.62 -0.13
C ALA A 321 -4.04 -3.16 1.17
N GLY A 322 -4.38 -4.40 1.47
CA GLY A 322 -3.67 -5.28 2.39
C GLY A 322 -3.22 -6.53 1.64
N GLU A 323 -2.38 -7.33 2.28
CA GLU A 323 -1.80 -8.53 1.68
C GLU A 323 -2.80 -9.67 1.46
N PHE A 324 -3.90 -9.70 2.23
CA PHE A 324 -5.05 -10.60 2.11
C PHE A 324 -6.23 -10.09 2.96
N GLY A 325 -7.34 -10.82 2.99
CA GLY A 325 -8.52 -10.57 3.81
C GLY A 325 -8.62 -11.47 5.04
N ARG A 326 -9.84 -11.59 5.59
CA ARG A 326 -10.14 -12.44 6.73
C ARG A 326 -11.29 -13.39 6.44
N THR A 327 -11.27 -14.59 7.05
CA THR A 327 -12.34 -15.57 6.88
C THR A 327 -13.69 -15.02 7.38
N PRO A 328 -14.82 -15.43 6.76
CA PRO A 328 -16.15 -15.13 7.29
C PRO A 328 -16.50 -15.92 8.55
N THR A 329 -15.55 -16.75 9.02
CA THR A 329 -15.70 -17.57 10.23
C THR A 329 -14.88 -17.04 11.37
N SER A 330 -15.28 -17.34 12.61
CA SER A 330 -14.43 -17.17 13.78
C SER A 330 -13.20 -18.06 13.72
N GLN A 331 -12.13 -17.66 14.40
CA GLN A 331 -11.02 -18.58 14.69
C GLN A 331 -11.42 -19.51 15.84
N ALA A 332 -11.22 -20.82 15.68
CA ALA A 332 -11.60 -21.80 16.69
C ALA A 332 -10.77 -21.63 17.97
N GLY A 333 -11.41 -21.80 19.11
CA GLY A 333 -10.78 -21.73 20.44
C GLY A 333 -10.95 -20.41 21.17
N GLU A 334 -11.37 -19.34 20.49
CA GLU A 334 -11.63 -18.04 21.10
C GLU A 334 -13.14 -17.89 21.41
N THR A 335 -13.47 -17.84 22.71
CA THR A 335 -14.88 -17.70 23.13
C THR A 335 -15.25 -16.32 23.65
N LYS A 336 -14.26 -15.49 24.02
CA LYS A 336 -14.49 -14.17 24.62
C LYS A 336 -13.97 -12.99 23.80
N ASN A 337 -12.95 -13.20 22.99
CA ASN A 337 -12.30 -12.16 22.23
C ASN A 337 -12.17 -12.64 20.78
N ILE A 338 -13.31 -12.80 20.14
CA ILE A 338 -13.41 -13.45 18.83
C ILE A 338 -12.65 -12.65 17.77
N GLY A 339 -11.99 -13.35 16.85
CA GLY A 339 -11.34 -12.82 15.67
C GLY A 339 -11.51 -13.76 14.48
N ARG A 340 -10.85 -13.42 13.38
CA ARG A 340 -10.94 -14.14 12.11
C ARG A 340 -9.54 -14.60 11.66
N ASP A 341 -9.49 -15.74 11.01
CA ASP A 341 -8.26 -16.28 10.41
C ASP A 341 -7.94 -15.58 9.07
N HIS A 342 -6.73 -15.79 8.55
CA HIS A 342 -6.30 -15.29 7.23
C HIS A 342 -7.15 -15.84 6.10
N HIS A 343 -7.40 -15.01 5.09
CA HIS A 343 -8.20 -15.40 3.95
C HIS A 343 -7.67 -14.82 2.64
N THR A 344 -7.49 -15.69 1.63
CA THR A 344 -6.91 -15.31 0.34
C THR A 344 -7.80 -15.61 -0.85
N ASP A 345 -8.91 -16.33 -0.67
CA ASP A 345 -9.77 -16.76 -1.79
C ASP A 345 -10.80 -15.67 -2.19
N GLY A 346 -10.88 -14.59 -1.39
CA GLY A 346 -11.71 -13.42 -1.65
C GLY A 346 -11.42 -12.31 -0.64
N PHE A 347 -11.03 -11.12 -1.10
CA PHE A 347 -10.87 -9.94 -0.26
C PHE A 347 -11.05 -8.66 -1.06
N THR A 348 -11.20 -7.54 -0.37
CA THR A 348 -11.47 -6.24 -0.97
C THR A 348 -10.26 -5.32 -0.89
N ILE A 349 -9.96 -4.68 -2.00
CA ILE A 349 -9.14 -3.47 -2.09
C ILE A 349 -10.00 -2.34 -2.67
N TRP A 350 -9.51 -1.11 -2.63
CA TRP A 350 -10.10 -0.05 -3.44
C TRP A 350 -9.04 0.82 -4.10
N MET A 351 -9.44 1.46 -5.19
CA MET A 351 -8.66 2.44 -5.93
C MET A 351 -9.44 3.74 -6.07
N ALA A 352 -8.74 4.87 -6.28
CA ALA A 352 -9.37 6.15 -6.56
C ALA A 352 -8.48 6.98 -7.48
N GLY A 353 -9.08 7.79 -8.35
CA GLY A 353 -8.37 8.65 -9.28
C GLY A 353 -7.60 7.91 -10.37
N GLY A 354 -6.69 8.60 -11.05
CA GLY A 354 -5.78 8.02 -12.04
C GLY A 354 -6.47 7.18 -13.13
N GLY A 355 -7.68 7.56 -13.56
CA GLY A 355 -8.40 6.89 -14.64
C GLY A 355 -9.26 5.68 -14.22
N VAL A 356 -9.46 5.42 -12.91
CA VAL A 356 -10.43 4.40 -12.47
C VAL A 356 -11.84 4.99 -12.35
N LYS A 357 -12.86 4.13 -12.50
CA LYS A 357 -14.27 4.51 -12.31
C LYS A 357 -14.54 4.82 -10.84
N GLY A 358 -14.87 6.07 -10.53
CA GLY A 358 -15.38 6.45 -9.22
C GLY A 358 -16.81 5.95 -8.98
N GLY A 359 -17.17 5.72 -7.70
CA GLY A 359 -18.50 5.23 -7.33
C GLY A 359 -18.81 3.83 -7.88
N PHE A 360 -17.81 3.02 -8.16
CA PHE A 360 -17.97 1.76 -8.87
C PHE A 360 -17.60 0.55 -8.01
N ARG A 361 -18.27 -0.58 -8.28
CA ARG A 361 -17.99 -1.88 -7.64
C ARG A 361 -17.62 -2.89 -8.70
N TYR A 362 -16.46 -3.49 -8.57
CA TYR A 362 -15.92 -4.51 -9.47
C TYR A 362 -15.79 -5.85 -8.78
N GLY A 363 -16.29 -6.88 -9.43
CA GLY A 363 -16.24 -8.25 -8.94
C GLY A 363 -17.13 -8.51 -7.72
N GLU A 364 -17.28 -9.77 -7.39
CA GLU A 364 -18.15 -10.21 -6.30
C GLU A 364 -17.53 -11.42 -5.58
N THR A 365 -17.72 -11.48 -4.26
CA THR A 365 -17.54 -12.70 -3.46
C THR A 365 -18.89 -13.39 -3.26
N ASP A 366 -18.87 -14.67 -2.88
CA ASP A 366 -20.07 -15.46 -2.59
C ASP A 366 -20.93 -14.86 -1.45
N GLU A 367 -22.04 -15.50 -1.14
CA GLU A 367 -22.99 -15.04 -0.13
C GLU A 367 -22.40 -14.93 1.28
N PHE A 368 -21.29 -15.61 1.54
CA PHE A 368 -20.57 -15.57 2.83
C PHE A 368 -19.30 -14.70 2.77
N GLY A 369 -18.84 -14.27 1.58
CA GLY A 369 -17.58 -13.56 1.41
C GLY A 369 -16.35 -14.49 1.45
N TYR A 370 -16.54 -15.77 1.09
CA TYR A 370 -15.46 -16.75 1.14
C TYR A 370 -14.76 -16.91 -0.21
N TYR A 371 -15.47 -17.10 -1.30
CA TYR A 371 -14.90 -17.28 -2.64
C TYR A 371 -15.22 -16.11 -3.56
N THR A 372 -14.27 -15.75 -4.40
CA THR A 372 -14.57 -14.89 -5.55
C THR A 372 -15.41 -15.65 -6.57
N ILE A 373 -16.56 -15.10 -6.96
CA ILE A 373 -17.51 -15.72 -7.89
C ILE A 373 -17.67 -14.99 -9.21
N LYS A 374 -17.21 -13.72 -9.28
CA LYS A 374 -17.31 -12.90 -10.48
C LYS A 374 -16.11 -11.97 -10.62
N ASP A 375 -15.67 -11.76 -11.86
CA ASP A 375 -14.58 -10.84 -12.23
C ASP A 375 -13.35 -10.97 -11.31
N ARG A 376 -12.87 -12.20 -11.18
CA ARG A 376 -11.73 -12.55 -10.33
C ARG A 376 -10.50 -11.73 -10.70
N MET A 377 -9.84 -11.13 -9.70
CA MET A 377 -8.61 -10.36 -9.84
C MET A 377 -7.51 -10.96 -8.96
N THR A 378 -6.44 -11.48 -9.56
CA THR A 378 -5.22 -11.87 -8.82
C THR A 378 -4.34 -10.65 -8.54
N LEU A 379 -3.35 -10.77 -7.64
CA LEU A 379 -2.37 -9.69 -7.44
C LEU A 379 -1.58 -9.37 -8.73
N HIS A 380 -1.36 -10.35 -9.61
CA HIS A 380 -0.74 -10.07 -10.91
C HIS A 380 -1.67 -9.28 -11.85
N ASP A 381 -2.99 -9.52 -11.79
CA ASP A 381 -3.97 -8.73 -12.56
C ASP A 381 -4.06 -7.30 -12.02
N LEU A 382 -3.98 -7.12 -10.70
CA LEU A 382 -3.88 -5.81 -10.07
C LEU A 382 -2.62 -5.06 -10.55
N HIS A 383 -1.46 -5.71 -10.55
CA HIS A 383 -0.22 -5.12 -11.05
C HIS A 383 -0.31 -4.76 -12.54
N ALA A 384 -0.86 -5.64 -13.36
CA ALA A 384 -1.08 -5.36 -14.79
C ALA A 384 -1.99 -4.15 -14.99
N THR A 385 -3.04 -4.04 -14.18
CA THR A 385 -4.01 -2.94 -14.24
C THR A 385 -3.38 -1.61 -13.78
N ILE A 386 -2.61 -1.62 -12.69
CA ILE A 386 -1.86 -0.42 -12.23
C ILE A 386 -0.88 0.05 -13.31
N LEU A 387 -0.09 -0.85 -13.87
CA LEU A 387 0.86 -0.49 -14.93
C LEU A 387 0.16 0.06 -16.17
N HIS A 388 -0.97 -0.53 -16.57
CA HIS A 388 -1.78 -0.07 -17.69
C HIS A 388 -2.34 1.35 -17.47
N LEU A 389 -2.88 1.65 -16.26
CA LEU A 389 -3.36 2.98 -15.88
C LEU A 389 -2.24 4.03 -15.90
N LEU A 390 -1.00 3.62 -15.68
CA LEU A 390 0.19 4.46 -15.79
C LEU A 390 0.74 4.55 -17.24
N GLY A 391 0.03 4.00 -18.23
CA GLY A 391 0.46 3.99 -19.64
C GLY A 391 1.56 2.98 -19.96
N LEU A 392 1.83 2.03 -19.08
CA LEU A 392 2.86 1.00 -19.25
C LEU A 392 2.25 -0.34 -19.68
N ASP A 393 2.80 -0.92 -20.73
CA ASP A 393 2.46 -2.30 -21.11
C ASP A 393 3.28 -3.27 -20.24
N HIS A 394 2.59 -3.94 -19.30
CA HIS A 394 3.21 -4.87 -18.37
C HIS A 394 3.87 -6.08 -19.05
N THR A 395 3.52 -6.40 -20.30
CA THR A 395 4.13 -7.50 -21.05
C THR A 395 5.42 -7.10 -21.75
N ARG A 396 5.58 -5.80 -22.04
CA ARG A 396 6.76 -5.21 -22.71
C ARG A 396 7.74 -4.58 -21.74
N LEU A 397 7.31 -4.23 -20.53
CA LEU A 397 8.18 -3.68 -19.48
C LEU A 397 8.99 -4.84 -18.87
N THR A 398 10.14 -5.12 -19.47
CA THR A 398 11.00 -6.26 -19.13
C THR A 398 12.41 -5.83 -18.77
N TRP A 399 13.10 -6.66 -18.01
CA TRP A 399 14.53 -6.56 -17.71
C TRP A 399 15.20 -7.90 -17.90
N HIS A 400 16.30 -7.93 -18.70
CA HIS A 400 17.07 -9.15 -18.92
C HIS A 400 18.00 -9.41 -17.73
N TYR A 401 17.82 -10.54 -17.06
CA TYR A 401 18.64 -10.95 -15.93
C TYR A 401 18.76 -12.48 -15.89
N ALA A 402 19.97 -13.00 -15.62
CA ALA A 402 20.24 -14.44 -15.53
C ALA A 402 19.61 -15.25 -16.69
N SER A 403 19.84 -14.80 -17.93
CA SER A 403 19.38 -15.43 -19.17
C SER A 403 17.85 -15.50 -19.34
N ARG A 404 17.09 -14.65 -18.65
CA ARG A 404 15.65 -14.54 -18.77
C ARG A 404 15.20 -13.07 -18.77
N ASP A 405 14.15 -12.77 -19.54
CA ASP A 405 13.45 -11.49 -19.46
C ASP A 405 12.41 -11.56 -18.34
N PHE A 406 12.64 -10.77 -17.29
CA PHE A 406 11.72 -10.63 -16.16
C PHE A 406 10.79 -9.46 -16.36
N ARG A 407 9.58 -9.58 -15.84
CA ARG A 407 8.59 -8.52 -15.69
C ARG A 407 7.88 -8.66 -14.34
N LEU A 408 7.25 -7.59 -13.85
CA LEU A 408 6.55 -7.58 -12.55
C LEU A 408 5.49 -8.69 -12.46
N THR A 409 4.73 -8.89 -13.52
CA THR A 409 3.62 -9.86 -13.58
C THR A 409 4.06 -11.29 -13.90
N ASP A 410 5.35 -11.56 -14.04
CA ASP A 410 5.93 -12.82 -14.49
C ASP A 410 5.26 -13.30 -15.80
N VAL A 411 4.68 -14.48 -15.83
CA VAL A 411 3.94 -15.04 -16.99
C VAL A 411 2.43 -14.77 -16.90
N TYR A 412 1.98 -14.09 -15.84
CA TYR A 412 0.58 -13.83 -15.52
C TYR A 412 0.19 -12.36 -15.80
N GLY A 413 -0.99 -11.99 -15.33
CA GLY A 413 -1.51 -10.64 -15.35
C GLY A 413 -2.43 -10.37 -16.53
N ASN A 414 -3.68 -10.03 -16.20
CA ASN A 414 -4.66 -9.54 -17.16
C ASN A 414 -5.11 -8.14 -16.69
N VAL A 415 -5.16 -7.18 -17.60
CA VAL A 415 -5.69 -5.85 -17.28
C VAL A 415 -7.19 -5.96 -17.03
N ALA A 416 -7.63 -5.50 -15.86
CA ALA A 416 -9.04 -5.46 -15.50
C ALA A 416 -9.71 -4.20 -16.12
N HIS A 417 -9.98 -4.22 -17.42
CA HIS A 417 -10.58 -3.10 -18.15
C HIS A 417 -11.93 -2.64 -17.56
N GLY A 418 -12.62 -3.51 -16.82
CA GLY A 418 -13.88 -3.18 -16.17
C GLY A 418 -13.78 -2.06 -15.12
N VAL A 419 -12.60 -1.83 -14.52
CA VAL A 419 -12.39 -0.76 -13.54
C VAL A 419 -11.95 0.56 -14.15
N ILE A 420 -11.59 0.58 -15.43
CA ILE A 420 -11.08 1.76 -16.13
C ILE A 420 -12.24 2.63 -16.61
N ALA A 421 -12.14 3.95 -16.39
CA ALA A 421 -13.17 4.94 -16.77
C ALA A 421 -13.32 5.13 -18.28
#